data_65e7075a04b71a4daecf8a924e3b8fb6
#
_entry.id   65e7075a04b71a4daecf8a924e3b8fb6
#
_cell.length_a   1.000
_cell.length_b   1.000
_cell.length_c   1.000
_cell.angle_alpha   90.00
_cell.angle_beta   90.00
_cell.angle_gamma   90.00
#
_symmetry.space_group_name_H-M   'P 1'
#
loop_
_entity.id
_entity.type
_entity.pdbx_description
1 polymer ?
#
loop_
_entity_poly.entity_id
_entity_poly.type
_entity_poly.pdbx_seq_one_letter_code
_entity_poly.pdbx_strand_id
1 'polypeptide(L)'
;MMYFFSNPINPQSKPLSLAALTPILLLIIIMISACMQERDQQNPLFLKSNLPFEAPAFDKIENKHYVPAFEEGMKREIEEIEAIATNPEPPTFENTIVAMEKTGRLLNRAQSVFYNLTSAHTNSEIQDIQTKMAPEFSAHNDKIMLNADLFDRVTSLYEQRASLNLDAASLKLLEDTYRDFIRAGAQLNESEKKRMREINKQISSLSTQFQENLLTMTNHRYVLVEDKNRLSGLSEDRIEAAKEAAADKGHEDAWMLSITNTTRVPVLSSLDNRALRKEVWDASA
;
A
#
# COMPACT_ATOMS: atom_id res chain seq x y z
N MET A 1 -34.51 55.54 49.29
CA MET A 1 -35.62 54.61 49.14
C MET A 1 -35.40 53.88 47.81
N MET A 2 -34.74 52.72 47.83
CA MET A 2 -34.28 52.02 46.63
C MET A 2 -34.93 50.63 46.66
N TYR A 3 -35.84 50.36 45.74
CA TYR A 3 -36.52 49.07 45.61
C TYR A 3 -35.71 48.15 44.71
N PHE A 4 -35.21 47.05 45.29
CA PHE A 4 -34.65 45.93 44.53
C PHE A 4 -35.78 45.02 44.07
N PHE A 5 -35.94 44.87 42.75
CA PHE A 5 -36.76 43.83 42.16
C PHE A 5 -35.90 42.56 41.98
N SER A 6 -36.17 41.54 42.76
CA SER A 6 -35.67 40.20 42.57
C SER A 6 -36.58 39.41 41.65
N ASN A 7 -36.07 39.03 40.47
CA ASN A 7 -36.76 38.08 39.58
C ASN A 7 -36.57 36.66 40.14
N PRO A 8 -37.63 35.85 40.30
CA PRO A 8 -37.45 34.44 40.66
C PRO A 8 -37.00 33.61 39.45
N ILE A 9 -35.86 32.91 39.61
CA ILE A 9 -35.36 31.86 38.70
C ILE A 9 -36.39 30.71 38.76
N ASN A 10 -36.99 30.36 37.63
CA ASN A 10 -37.88 29.22 37.48
C ASN A 10 -37.09 27.91 37.32
N PRO A 11 -37.07 26.98 38.26
CA PRO A 11 -36.38 25.70 38.15
C PRO A 11 -37.31 24.60 37.62
N GLN A 12 -37.64 24.62 36.33
CA GLN A 12 -38.38 23.52 35.71
C GLN A 12 -37.65 23.01 34.45
N SER A 13 -36.40 22.66 34.55
CA SER A 13 -35.77 21.74 33.62
C SER A 13 -35.86 20.31 34.22
N LYS A 14 -36.89 19.57 33.78
CA LYS A 14 -36.98 18.13 34.10
C LYS A 14 -35.76 17.43 33.47
N PRO A 15 -34.98 16.63 34.21
CA PRO A 15 -33.92 15.85 33.58
C PRO A 15 -34.56 14.89 32.58
N LEU A 16 -34.02 14.85 31.36
CA LEU A 16 -34.40 13.84 30.37
C LEU A 16 -34.18 12.47 31.02
N SER A 17 -35.23 11.67 31.06
CA SER A 17 -35.15 10.31 31.63
C SER A 17 -34.23 9.45 30.79
N LEU A 18 -33.42 8.60 31.42
CA LEU A 18 -32.52 7.64 30.74
C LEU A 18 -33.23 6.82 29.66
N ALA A 19 -34.55 6.58 29.82
CA ALA A 19 -35.41 5.89 28.88
C ALA A 19 -35.67 6.67 27.56
N ALA A 20 -35.47 8.00 27.55
CA ALA A 20 -35.62 8.81 26.33
C ALA A 20 -34.29 8.91 25.52
N LEU A 21 -33.14 8.60 26.13
CA LEU A 21 -31.84 8.61 25.49
C LEU A 21 -31.54 7.31 24.69
N THR A 22 -32.13 6.19 25.08
CA THR A 22 -31.90 4.89 24.44
C THR A 22 -32.36 4.84 22.97
N PRO A 23 -33.56 5.34 22.57
CA PRO A 23 -33.96 5.32 21.16
C PRO A 23 -33.14 6.28 20.29
N ILE A 24 -32.66 7.39 20.85
CA ILE A 24 -31.82 8.35 20.13
C ILE A 24 -30.43 7.75 19.86
N LEU A 25 -29.85 7.08 20.84
CA LEU A 25 -28.56 6.38 20.68
C LEU A 25 -28.66 5.24 19.66
N LEU A 26 -29.77 4.49 19.67
CA LEU A 26 -30.02 3.42 18.69
C LEU A 26 -30.18 3.99 17.26
N LEU A 27 -30.87 5.11 17.12
CA LEU A 27 -31.03 5.80 15.82
C LEU A 27 -29.70 6.34 15.29
N ILE A 28 -28.83 6.86 16.15
CA ILE A 28 -27.49 7.32 15.79
C ILE A 28 -26.63 6.13 15.33
N ILE A 29 -26.68 5.00 16.02
CA ILE A 29 -25.95 3.78 15.65
C ILE A 29 -26.43 3.25 14.30
N ILE A 30 -27.75 3.22 14.07
CA ILE A 30 -28.33 2.82 12.78
C ILE A 30 -27.94 3.78 11.64
N MET A 31 -27.96 5.09 11.88
CA MET A 31 -27.50 6.09 10.89
C MET A 31 -26.00 5.97 10.58
N ILE A 32 -25.17 5.75 11.59
CA ILE A 32 -23.72 5.53 11.38
C ILE A 32 -23.50 4.24 10.58
N SER A 33 -24.20 3.16 10.91
CA SER A 33 -24.12 1.90 10.19
C SER A 33 -24.61 2.03 8.74
N ALA A 34 -25.69 2.77 8.48
CA ALA A 34 -26.19 3.04 7.13
C ALA A 34 -25.21 3.88 6.30
N CYS A 35 -24.62 4.94 6.87
CA CYS A 35 -23.59 5.74 6.22
C CYS A 35 -22.30 4.94 5.94
N MET A 36 -21.91 4.01 6.82
CA MET A 36 -20.78 3.11 6.56
C MET A 36 -21.10 2.13 5.44
N GLN A 37 -22.33 1.60 5.40
CA GLN A 37 -22.78 0.66 4.37
C GLN A 37 -22.94 1.32 2.99
N GLU A 38 -23.35 2.59 2.91
CA GLU A 38 -23.35 3.36 1.65
C GLU A 38 -21.94 3.66 1.14
N ARG A 39 -20.97 3.93 2.03
CA ARG A 39 -19.57 4.08 1.67
C ARG A 39 -18.97 2.79 1.10
N ASP A 40 -19.29 1.66 1.70
CA ASP A 40 -18.84 0.34 1.24
C ASP A 40 -19.38 -0.01 -0.16
N GLN A 41 -20.62 0.36 -0.46
CA GLN A 41 -21.21 0.07 -1.78
C GLN A 41 -20.69 0.97 -2.91
N GLN A 42 -20.07 2.11 -2.61
CA GLN A 42 -19.54 3.04 -3.60
C GLN A 42 -18.06 2.81 -3.95
N ASN A 43 -17.29 2.13 -3.10
CA ASN A 43 -15.87 1.89 -3.38
C ASN A 43 -15.69 0.61 -4.19
N PRO A 44 -15.27 0.69 -5.47
CA PRO A 44 -15.14 -0.49 -6.33
C PRO A 44 -14.10 -1.49 -5.84
N LEU A 45 -13.15 -1.10 -4.98
CA LEU A 45 -12.14 -2.00 -4.42
C LEU A 45 -12.71 -2.95 -3.35
N PHE A 46 -13.84 -2.62 -2.72
CA PHE A 46 -14.51 -3.52 -1.76
C PHE A 46 -15.18 -4.71 -2.45
N LEU A 47 -15.55 -4.55 -3.70
CA LEU A 47 -16.28 -5.56 -4.45
C LEU A 47 -15.33 -6.42 -5.29
N LYS A 48 -15.65 -7.69 -5.38
CA LYS A 48 -15.04 -8.56 -6.37
C LYS A 48 -15.49 -8.12 -7.76
N SER A 49 -14.55 -7.94 -8.68
CA SER A 49 -14.88 -7.53 -10.04
C SER A 49 -15.68 -8.62 -10.76
N ASN A 50 -16.67 -8.22 -11.54
CA ASN A 50 -17.44 -9.06 -12.43
C ASN A 50 -16.95 -9.05 -13.89
N LEU A 51 -15.83 -8.37 -14.15
CA LEU A 51 -15.17 -8.34 -15.45
C LEU A 51 -14.49 -9.70 -15.75
N PRO A 52 -14.21 -10.02 -17.01
CA PRO A 52 -13.45 -11.21 -17.36
C PRO A 52 -12.15 -11.31 -16.56
N PHE A 53 -11.84 -12.51 -16.05
CA PHE A 53 -10.68 -12.80 -15.21
C PHE A 53 -10.62 -12.00 -13.91
N GLU A 54 -11.74 -11.45 -13.44
CA GLU A 54 -11.82 -10.56 -12.26
C GLU A 54 -10.95 -9.31 -12.39
N ALA A 55 -10.70 -8.86 -13.64
CA ALA A 55 -9.89 -7.69 -13.90
C ALA A 55 -10.43 -6.47 -13.14
N PRO A 56 -9.56 -5.64 -12.55
CA PRO A 56 -10.00 -4.43 -11.85
C PRO A 56 -10.75 -3.49 -12.79
N ALA A 57 -11.84 -2.90 -12.29
CA ALA A 57 -12.60 -1.88 -13.04
C ALA A 57 -11.89 -0.53 -12.96
N PHE A 58 -10.77 -0.37 -13.66
CA PHE A 58 -9.92 0.82 -13.62
C PHE A 58 -10.67 2.11 -13.97
N ASP A 59 -11.70 2.02 -14.81
CA ASP A 59 -12.60 3.13 -15.18
C ASP A 59 -13.42 3.67 -14.01
N LYS A 60 -13.51 2.92 -12.91
CA LYS A 60 -14.29 3.27 -11.71
C LYS A 60 -13.42 3.52 -10.48
N ILE A 61 -12.14 3.15 -10.54
CA ILE A 61 -11.21 3.29 -9.42
C ILE A 61 -10.57 4.68 -9.50
N GLU A 62 -10.72 5.45 -8.42
CA GLU A 62 -10.13 6.76 -8.22
C GLU A 62 -9.16 6.71 -7.04
N ASN A 63 -8.21 7.67 -6.95
CA ASN A 63 -7.21 7.72 -5.89
C ASN A 63 -7.84 7.72 -4.48
N LYS A 64 -8.95 8.42 -4.29
CA LYS A 64 -9.71 8.46 -3.02
C LYS A 64 -10.19 7.10 -2.50
N HIS A 65 -10.25 6.09 -3.36
CA HIS A 65 -10.72 4.75 -3.01
C HIS A 65 -9.67 3.90 -2.30
N TYR A 66 -8.36 4.20 -2.46
CA TYR A 66 -7.30 3.35 -1.95
C TYR A 66 -7.19 3.34 -0.44
N VAL A 67 -7.07 4.53 0.21
CA VAL A 67 -6.88 4.59 1.67
C VAL A 67 -8.01 3.89 2.43
N PRO A 68 -9.31 4.15 2.14
CA PRO A 68 -10.39 3.42 2.80
C PRO A 68 -10.34 1.91 2.56
N ALA A 69 -9.94 1.46 1.35
CA ALA A 69 -9.83 0.03 1.04
C ALA A 69 -8.67 -0.63 1.80
N PHE A 70 -7.55 0.07 1.97
CA PHE A 70 -6.42 -0.41 2.76
C PHE A 70 -6.76 -0.51 4.24
N GLU A 71 -7.36 0.54 4.81
CA GLU A 71 -7.75 0.57 6.23
C GLU A 71 -8.74 -0.55 6.56
N GLU A 72 -9.79 -0.72 5.76
CA GLU A 72 -10.76 -1.80 5.93
C GLU A 72 -10.12 -3.18 5.65
N GLY A 73 -9.26 -3.28 4.61
CA GLY A 73 -8.56 -4.52 4.30
C GLY A 73 -7.65 -4.99 5.42
N MET A 74 -6.85 -4.08 5.99
CA MET A 74 -5.99 -4.37 7.14
C MET A 74 -6.81 -4.77 8.37
N LYS A 75 -7.93 -4.09 8.62
CA LYS A 75 -8.81 -4.41 9.74
C LYS A 75 -9.37 -5.83 9.61
N ARG A 76 -9.95 -6.19 8.46
CA ARG A 76 -10.52 -7.52 8.22
C ARG A 76 -9.46 -8.60 8.32
N GLU A 77 -8.28 -8.37 7.78
CA GLU A 77 -7.19 -9.34 7.85
C GLU A 77 -6.76 -9.61 9.30
N ILE A 78 -6.67 -8.58 10.15
CA ILE A 78 -6.39 -8.80 11.57
C ILE A 78 -7.50 -9.60 12.25
N GLU A 79 -8.77 -9.32 11.97
CA GLU A 79 -9.89 -10.10 12.49
C GLU A 79 -9.82 -11.58 12.05
N GLU A 80 -9.46 -11.84 10.79
CA GLU A 80 -9.24 -13.19 10.26
C GLU A 80 -8.04 -13.89 10.94
N ILE A 81 -6.93 -13.19 11.12
CA ILE A 81 -5.73 -13.70 11.81
C ILE A 81 -6.00 -13.99 13.29
N GLU A 82 -6.71 -13.10 13.98
CA GLU A 82 -7.10 -13.31 15.39
C GLU A 82 -8.00 -14.54 15.54
N ALA A 83 -8.92 -14.76 14.60
CA ALA A 83 -9.76 -15.94 14.60
C ALA A 83 -8.95 -17.25 14.43
N ILE A 84 -7.86 -17.21 13.65
CA ILE A 84 -6.92 -18.34 13.53
C ILE A 84 -6.11 -18.50 14.82
N ALA A 85 -5.52 -17.43 15.31
CA ALA A 85 -4.63 -17.45 16.48
C ALA A 85 -5.34 -17.94 17.75
N THR A 86 -6.60 -17.52 17.93
CA THR A 86 -7.42 -17.87 19.12
C THR A 86 -8.32 -19.09 18.90
N ASN A 87 -8.20 -19.82 17.81
CA ASN A 87 -9.00 -21.00 17.55
C ASN A 87 -8.78 -22.05 18.65
N PRO A 88 -9.82 -22.48 19.40
CA PRO A 88 -9.71 -23.43 20.49
C PRO A 88 -9.36 -24.86 20.05
N GLU A 89 -9.52 -25.16 18.76
CA GLU A 89 -9.18 -26.49 18.22
C GLU A 89 -7.64 -26.65 18.10
N PRO A 90 -7.10 -27.86 18.29
CA PRO A 90 -5.69 -28.13 18.04
C PRO A 90 -5.26 -27.64 16.66
N PRO A 91 -4.02 -27.13 16.52
CA PRO A 91 -3.52 -26.71 15.21
C PRO A 91 -3.49 -27.86 14.21
N THR A 92 -4.02 -27.61 13.02
CA THR A 92 -3.89 -28.47 11.86
C THR A 92 -3.36 -27.65 10.68
N PHE A 93 -2.81 -28.34 9.66
CA PHE A 93 -2.35 -27.65 8.46
C PHE A 93 -3.48 -26.81 7.84
N GLU A 94 -4.71 -27.35 7.80
CA GLU A 94 -5.89 -26.69 7.24
C GLU A 94 -6.34 -25.48 8.08
N ASN A 95 -6.50 -25.64 9.41
CA ASN A 95 -7.05 -24.57 10.25
C ASN A 95 -6.01 -23.51 10.68
N THR A 96 -4.76 -23.67 10.24
CA THR A 96 -3.69 -22.71 10.54
C THR A 96 -3.02 -22.24 9.24
N ILE A 97 -2.27 -23.07 8.53
CA ILE A 97 -1.49 -22.66 7.36
C ILE A 97 -2.41 -22.30 6.18
N VAL A 98 -3.30 -23.22 5.79
CA VAL A 98 -4.25 -22.93 4.69
C VAL A 98 -5.23 -21.81 5.05
N ALA A 99 -5.60 -21.69 6.32
CA ALA A 99 -6.42 -20.60 6.78
C ALA A 99 -5.69 -19.25 6.63
N MET A 100 -4.40 -19.16 7.01
CA MET A 100 -3.56 -17.96 6.81
C MET A 100 -3.46 -17.57 5.33
N GLU A 101 -3.23 -18.52 4.43
CA GLU A 101 -3.16 -18.26 2.98
C GLU A 101 -4.46 -17.66 2.39
N LYS A 102 -5.56 -17.79 3.12
CA LYS A 102 -6.87 -17.26 2.70
C LYS A 102 -7.20 -15.90 3.28
N THR A 103 -6.40 -15.38 4.22
CA THR A 103 -6.62 -14.06 4.83
C THR A 103 -6.25 -12.91 3.90
N GLY A 104 -6.64 -11.70 4.26
CA GLY A 104 -6.21 -10.46 3.63
C GLY A 104 -6.64 -10.26 2.18
N ARG A 105 -7.63 -10.99 1.67
CA ARG A 105 -8.01 -10.92 0.25
C ARG A 105 -8.40 -9.53 -0.23
N LEU A 106 -9.07 -8.73 0.62
CA LEU A 106 -9.42 -7.35 0.28
C LEU A 106 -8.16 -6.48 0.20
N LEU A 107 -7.30 -6.55 1.20
CA LEU A 107 -6.05 -5.79 1.24
C LEU A 107 -5.17 -6.12 0.05
N ASN A 108 -4.95 -7.41 -0.20
CA ASN A 108 -4.11 -7.89 -1.30
C ASN A 108 -4.62 -7.41 -2.67
N ARG A 109 -5.95 -7.49 -2.91
CA ARG A 109 -6.55 -6.97 -4.15
C ARG A 109 -6.33 -5.47 -4.30
N ALA A 110 -6.58 -4.69 -3.25
CA ALA A 110 -6.42 -3.24 -3.29
C ALA A 110 -4.95 -2.83 -3.49
N GLN A 111 -4.02 -3.50 -2.80
CA GLN A 111 -2.58 -3.28 -2.96
C GLN A 111 -2.09 -3.67 -4.35
N SER A 112 -2.54 -4.78 -4.91
CA SER A 112 -2.14 -5.22 -6.26
C SER A 112 -2.51 -4.17 -7.32
N VAL A 113 -3.71 -3.59 -7.24
CA VAL A 113 -4.14 -2.51 -8.14
C VAL A 113 -3.29 -1.25 -7.91
N PHE A 114 -3.11 -0.85 -6.66
CA PHE A 114 -2.37 0.35 -6.29
C PHE A 114 -0.91 0.30 -6.74
N TYR A 115 -0.18 -0.76 -6.40
CA TYR A 115 1.23 -0.90 -6.74
C TYR A 115 1.47 -1.07 -8.24
N ASN A 116 0.50 -1.59 -8.98
CA ASN A 116 0.56 -1.56 -10.43
C ASN A 116 0.57 -0.12 -10.96
N LEU A 117 -0.30 0.74 -10.41
CA LEU A 117 -0.38 2.16 -10.84
C LEU A 117 0.80 2.99 -10.34
N THR A 118 1.36 2.72 -9.15
CA THR A 118 2.58 3.41 -8.70
C THR A 118 3.75 3.21 -9.66
N SER A 119 3.79 2.07 -10.33
CA SER A 119 4.87 1.71 -11.26
C SER A 119 4.61 2.16 -12.69
N ALA A 120 3.34 2.11 -13.16
CA ALA A 120 2.99 2.29 -14.56
C ALA A 120 2.35 3.66 -14.86
N HIS A 121 1.63 4.24 -13.90
CA HIS A 121 0.87 5.48 -14.10
C HIS A 121 0.73 6.25 -12.78
N THR A 122 1.86 6.66 -12.21
CA THR A 122 1.90 7.39 -10.93
C THR A 122 1.57 8.87 -11.10
N ASN A 123 1.09 9.49 -10.02
CA ASN A 123 0.90 10.93 -9.88
C ASN A 123 1.22 11.33 -8.43
N SER A 124 1.25 12.63 -8.13
CA SER A 124 1.58 13.13 -6.79
C SER A 124 0.67 12.57 -5.70
N GLU A 125 -0.64 12.45 -5.95
CA GLU A 125 -1.60 11.92 -4.98
C GLU A 125 -1.35 10.43 -4.68
N ILE A 126 -1.03 9.63 -5.70
CA ILE A 126 -0.63 8.22 -5.52
C ILE A 126 0.66 8.12 -4.70
N GLN A 127 1.64 9.00 -4.95
CA GLN A 127 2.90 9.05 -4.19
C GLN A 127 2.65 9.43 -2.72
N ASP A 128 1.80 10.42 -2.46
CA ASP A 128 1.40 10.82 -1.11
C ASP A 128 0.71 9.67 -0.36
N ILE A 129 -0.19 8.94 -1.03
CA ILE A 129 -0.83 7.74 -0.48
C ILE A 129 0.22 6.67 -0.17
N GLN A 130 1.15 6.41 -1.06
CA GLN A 130 2.24 5.43 -0.86
C GLN A 130 3.08 5.79 0.36
N THR A 131 3.51 7.05 0.47
CA THR A 131 4.30 7.55 1.60
C THR A 131 3.55 7.43 2.92
N LYS A 132 2.26 7.78 2.92
CA LYS A 132 1.39 7.65 4.10
C LYS A 132 1.19 6.20 4.53
N MET A 133 0.93 5.31 3.57
CA MET A 133 0.52 3.94 3.87
C MET A 133 1.68 2.97 4.10
N ALA A 134 2.88 3.27 3.62
CA ALA A 134 4.03 2.38 3.79
C ALA A 134 4.32 2.01 5.26
N PRO A 135 4.40 2.96 6.22
CA PRO A 135 4.57 2.62 7.63
C PRO A 135 3.35 1.90 8.24
N GLU A 136 2.14 2.16 7.75
CA GLU A 136 0.92 1.48 8.22
C GLU A 136 0.90 0.01 7.78
N PHE A 137 1.29 -0.28 6.54
CA PHE A 137 1.45 -1.67 6.06
C PHE A 137 2.55 -2.40 6.82
N SER A 138 3.66 -1.73 7.13
CA SER A 138 4.72 -2.29 7.95
C SER A 138 4.22 -2.66 9.36
N ALA A 139 3.49 -1.74 10.00
CA ALA A 139 2.92 -1.98 11.32
C ALA A 139 1.84 -3.07 11.30
N HIS A 140 1.07 -3.15 10.22
CA HIS A 140 0.09 -4.22 10.01
C HIS A 140 0.76 -5.59 9.89
N ASN A 141 1.80 -5.70 9.04
CA ASN A 141 2.58 -6.93 8.94
C ASN A 141 3.22 -7.35 10.27
N ASP A 142 3.74 -6.40 11.04
CA ASP A 142 4.30 -6.67 12.37
C ASP A 142 3.24 -7.22 13.34
N LYS A 143 1.97 -6.79 13.26
CA LYS A 143 0.88 -7.34 14.08
C LYS A 143 0.65 -8.83 13.79
N ILE A 144 0.81 -9.23 12.54
CA ILE A 144 0.64 -10.64 12.12
C ILE A 144 1.88 -11.45 12.50
N MET A 145 3.04 -11.03 12.03
CA MET A 145 4.28 -11.80 12.13
C MET A 145 4.88 -11.87 13.54
N LEU A 146 4.52 -10.93 14.42
CA LEU A 146 4.94 -10.92 15.83
C LEU A 146 3.84 -11.39 16.79
N ASN A 147 2.72 -11.94 16.27
CA ASN A 147 1.65 -12.51 17.06
C ASN A 147 2.11 -13.84 17.67
N ALA A 148 2.17 -13.88 19.00
CA ALA A 148 2.68 -15.05 19.72
C ALA A 148 1.76 -16.27 19.58
N ASP A 149 0.43 -16.08 19.72
CA ASP A 149 -0.53 -17.18 19.67
C ASP A 149 -0.56 -17.82 18.27
N LEU A 150 -0.48 -16.99 17.23
CA LEU A 150 -0.38 -17.50 15.85
C LEU A 150 0.94 -18.26 15.64
N PHE A 151 2.06 -17.71 16.12
CA PHE A 151 3.37 -18.35 16.01
C PHE A 151 3.44 -19.68 16.78
N ASP A 152 2.81 -19.78 17.94
CA ASP A 152 2.74 -21.03 18.70
C ASP A 152 1.99 -22.11 17.90
N ARG A 153 0.93 -21.78 17.20
CA ARG A 153 0.20 -22.71 16.32
C ARG A 153 1.08 -23.18 15.16
N VAL A 154 1.78 -22.26 14.50
CA VAL A 154 2.72 -22.59 13.40
C VAL A 154 3.88 -23.45 13.91
N THR A 155 4.44 -23.13 15.08
CA THR A 155 5.53 -23.90 15.71
C THR A 155 5.09 -25.33 16.04
N SER A 156 3.90 -25.49 16.62
CA SER A 156 3.34 -26.82 16.92
C SER A 156 3.25 -27.72 15.67
N LEU A 157 2.81 -27.16 14.55
CA LEU A 157 2.77 -27.89 13.27
C LEU A 157 4.16 -28.18 12.70
N TYR A 158 5.07 -27.21 12.79
CA TYR A 158 6.42 -27.38 12.30
C TYR A 158 7.19 -28.49 13.06
N GLU A 159 7.02 -28.56 14.37
CA GLU A 159 7.63 -29.61 15.21
C GLU A 159 7.11 -31.00 14.85
N GLN A 160 5.85 -31.11 14.51
CA GLN A 160 5.18 -32.37 14.15
C GLN A 160 5.23 -32.69 12.64
N ARG A 161 5.88 -31.86 11.81
CA ARG A 161 5.79 -31.93 10.34
C ARG A 161 6.07 -33.29 9.71
N ALA A 162 6.96 -34.07 10.34
CA ALA A 162 7.30 -35.41 9.83
C ALA A 162 6.14 -36.42 9.97
N SER A 163 5.19 -36.17 10.88
CA SER A 163 4.03 -37.05 11.14
C SER A 163 2.76 -36.58 10.45
N LEU A 164 2.73 -35.36 9.86
CA LEU A 164 1.53 -34.81 9.25
C LEU A 164 1.18 -35.40 7.88
N ASN A 165 2.06 -36.22 7.30
CA ASN A 165 1.87 -36.83 5.97
C ASN A 165 1.51 -35.82 4.86
N LEU A 166 2.09 -34.62 4.92
CA LEU A 166 1.93 -33.58 3.92
C LEU A 166 2.63 -33.93 2.61
N ASP A 167 2.07 -33.50 1.49
CA ASP A 167 2.80 -33.51 0.23
C ASP A 167 3.96 -32.53 0.24
N ALA A 168 4.85 -32.61 -0.75
CA ALA A 168 6.09 -31.82 -0.79
C ALA A 168 5.81 -30.29 -0.86
N ALA A 169 4.75 -29.84 -1.52
CA ALA A 169 4.40 -28.44 -1.61
C ALA A 169 3.85 -27.92 -0.29
N SER A 170 2.94 -28.67 0.32
CA SER A 170 2.36 -28.34 1.64
C SER A 170 3.43 -28.34 2.74
N LEU A 171 4.34 -29.32 2.73
CA LEU A 171 5.47 -29.34 3.66
C LEU A 171 6.37 -28.10 3.49
N LYS A 172 6.69 -27.76 2.24
CA LYS A 172 7.51 -26.60 1.93
C LYS A 172 6.84 -25.30 2.39
N LEU A 173 5.53 -25.14 2.18
CA LEU A 173 4.77 -24.00 2.65
C LEU A 173 4.86 -23.86 4.19
N LEU A 174 4.64 -24.94 4.93
CA LEU A 174 4.77 -24.94 6.39
C LEU A 174 6.17 -24.54 6.85
N GLU A 175 7.21 -25.09 6.22
CA GLU A 175 8.61 -24.78 6.55
C GLU A 175 8.98 -23.32 6.23
N ASP A 176 8.49 -22.79 5.12
CA ASP A 176 8.71 -21.40 4.76
C ASP A 176 7.96 -20.46 5.69
N THR A 177 6.68 -20.72 5.97
CA THR A 177 5.89 -19.96 6.94
C THR A 177 6.57 -19.89 8.30
N TYR A 178 6.99 -21.02 8.86
CA TYR A 178 7.72 -21.05 10.14
C TYR A 178 9.00 -20.20 10.07
N ARG A 179 9.79 -20.34 9.01
CA ARG A 179 11.04 -19.58 8.81
C ARG A 179 10.79 -18.10 8.70
N ASP A 180 9.71 -17.70 8.05
CA ASP A 180 9.37 -16.28 7.87
C ASP A 180 8.95 -15.64 9.19
N PHE A 181 8.22 -16.34 10.06
CA PHE A 181 7.98 -15.89 11.44
C PHE A 181 9.29 -15.72 12.25
N ILE A 182 10.21 -16.68 12.16
CA ILE A 182 11.51 -16.57 12.83
C ILE A 182 12.28 -15.34 12.34
N ARG A 183 12.35 -15.13 11.03
CA ARG A 183 13.04 -13.98 10.42
C ARG A 183 12.41 -12.65 10.77
N ALA A 184 11.09 -12.61 10.89
CA ALA A 184 10.35 -11.43 11.32
C ALA A 184 10.56 -11.11 12.81
N GLY A 185 11.09 -12.06 13.61
CA GLY A 185 11.38 -11.86 15.01
C GLY A 185 10.32 -12.40 15.97
N ALA A 186 9.51 -13.39 15.56
CA ALA A 186 8.47 -13.97 16.41
C ALA A 186 9.00 -14.50 17.74
N GLN A 187 10.25 -14.99 17.78
CA GLN A 187 10.91 -15.50 18.99
C GLN A 187 11.49 -14.43 19.92
N LEU A 188 11.51 -13.18 19.50
CA LEU A 188 12.02 -12.07 20.30
C LEU A 188 11.13 -11.82 21.54
N ASN A 189 11.72 -11.34 22.62
CA ASN A 189 10.94 -10.87 23.76
C ASN A 189 10.23 -9.55 23.45
N GLU A 190 9.28 -9.13 24.28
CA GLU A 190 8.43 -7.96 23.99
C GLU A 190 9.21 -6.64 23.87
N SER A 191 10.32 -6.48 24.58
CA SER A 191 11.21 -5.32 24.44
C SER A 191 11.89 -5.30 23.08
N GLU A 192 12.37 -6.45 22.64
CA GLU A 192 13.01 -6.64 21.33
C GLU A 192 11.99 -6.51 20.18
N LYS A 193 10.80 -7.09 20.33
CA LYS A 193 9.69 -6.91 19.38
C LYS A 193 9.30 -5.43 19.22
N LYS A 194 9.25 -4.69 20.33
CA LYS A 194 9.01 -3.24 20.27
C LYS A 194 10.09 -2.54 19.44
N ARG A 195 11.36 -2.87 19.66
CA ARG A 195 12.46 -2.29 18.90
C ARG A 195 12.42 -2.71 17.42
N MET A 196 12.03 -3.95 17.12
CA MET A 196 11.85 -4.44 15.75
C MET A 196 10.79 -3.62 15.02
N ARG A 197 9.61 -3.39 15.63
CA ARG A 197 8.54 -2.55 15.05
C ARG A 197 9.03 -1.13 14.72
N GLU A 198 9.82 -0.53 15.61
CA GLU A 198 10.40 0.80 15.36
C GLU A 198 11.36 0.80 14.16
N ILE A 199 12.20 -0.22 14.05
CA ILE A 199 13.13 -0.40 12.92
C ILE A 199 12.36 -0.64 11.63
N ASN A 200 11.38 -1.53 11.61
CA ASN A 200 10.59 -1.85 10.43
C ASN A 200 9.84 -0.61 9.91
N LYS A 201 9.27 0.19 10.80
CA LYS A 201 8.65 1.48 10.45
C LYS A 201 9.64 2.43 9.81
N GLN A 202 10.86 2.55 10.34
CA GLN A 202 11.90 3.41 9.77
C GLN A 202 12.36 2.89 8.39
N ILE A 203 12.60 1.60 8.26
CA ILE A 203 12.98 0.98 6.98
C ILE A 203 11.90 1.24 5.93
N SER A 204 10.63 1.01 6.25
CA SER A 204 9.51 1.25 5.35
C SER A 204 9.48 2.70 4.85
N SER A 205 9.55 3.67 5.77
CA SER A 205 9.54 5.11 5.42
C SER A 205 10.76 5.50 4.58
N LEU A 206 11.96 5.07 4.98
CA LEU A 206 13.19 5.40 4.27
C LEU A 206 13.28 4.74 2.88
N SER A 207 12.77 3.51 2.74
CA SER A 207 12.72 2.83 1.44
C SER A 207 11.77 3.54 0.47
N THR A 208 10.60 4.01 0.95
CA THR A 208 9.67 4.79 0.14
C THR A 208 10.30 6.11 -0.28
N GLN A 209 10.90 6.84 0.66
CA GLN A 209 11.60 8.10 0.36
C GLN A 209 12.76 7.90 -0.65
N PHE A 210 13.51 6.82 -0.52
CA PHE A 210 14.56 6.49 -1.49
C PHE A 210 14.00 6.27 -2.90
N GLN A 211 12.89 5.54 -3.02
CA GLN A 211 12.23 5.31 -4.31
C GLN A 211 11.72 6.61 -4.94
N GLU A 212 11.11 7.49 -4.14
CA GLU A 212 10.64 8.81 -4.59
C GLU A 212 11.80 9.70 -5.06
N ASN A 213 12.90 9.72 -4.29
CA ASN A 213 14.10 10.45 -4.67
C ASN A 213 14.70 9.92 -5.98
N LEU A 214 14.74 8.59 -6.14
CA LEU A 214 15.23 7.96 -7.37
C LEU A 214 14.35 8.31 -8.57
N LEU A 215 13.02 8.26 -8.42
CA LEU A 215 12.08 8.66 -9.46
C LEU A 215 12.26 10.13 -9.85
N THR A 216 12.35 11.02 -8.85
CA THR A 216 12.57 12.45 -9.05
C THR A 216 13.88 12.70 -9.79
N MET A 217 14.98 12.07 -9.36
CA MET A 217 16.27 12.18 -10.05
C MET A 217 16.15 11.72 -11.51
N THR A 218 15.52 10.58 -11.76
CA THR A 218 15.37 10.04 -13.12
C THR A 218 14.58 10.99 -14.01
N ASN A 219 13.53 11.61 -13.48
CA ASN A 219 12.69 12.56 -14.22
C ASN A 219 13.38 13.91 -14.49
N HIS A 220 14.41 14.26 -13.75
CA HIS A 220 15.19 15.49 -13.92
C HIS A 220 16.54 15.29 -14.62
N ARG A 221 16.93 14.05 -14.91
CA ARG A 221 18.18 13.75 -15.65
C ARG A 221 17.91 13.55 -17.12
N TYR A 222 18.25 14.56 -17.92
CA TYR A 222 18.14 14.54 -19.37
C TYR A 222 19.17 15.49 -20.00
N VAL A 223 19.40 15.31 -21.29
CA VAL A 223 20.18 16.25 -22.11
C VAL A 223 19.23 16.88 -23.13
N LEU A 224 19.12 18.21 -23.10
CA LEU A 224 18.41 18.98 -24.12
C LEU A 224 19.29 19.23 -25.32
N VAL A 225 18.72 19.01 -26.50
CA VAL A 225 19.37 19.22 -27.81
C VAL A 225 18.54 20.23 -28.58
N GLU A 226 19.10 21.38 -28.91
CA GLU A 226 18.41 22.45 -29.66
C GLU A 226 18.64 22.33 -31.20
N ASP A 227 19.68 21.63 -31.63
CA ASP A 227 19.98 21.40 -33.04
C ASP A 227 19.71 19.94 -33.44
N LYS A 228 18.68 19.73 -34.28
CA LYS A 228 18.30 18.40 -34.80
C LYS A 228 19.47 17.68 -35.46
N ASN A 229 20.40 18.39 -36.11
CA ASN A 229 21.52 17.74 -36.81
C ASN A 229 22.44 16.98 -35.85
N ARG A 230 22.48 17.35 -34.58
CA ARG A 230 23.24 16.62 -33.56
C ARG A 230 22.68 15.23 -33.22
N LEU A 231 21.42 14.94 -33.64
CA LEU A 231 20.74 13.67 -33.44
C LEU A 231 20.99 12.67 -34.58
N SER A 232 21.83 12.99 -35.55
CA SER A 232 22.21 12.08 -36.62
C SER A 232 22.66 10.71 -36.08
N GLY A 233 22.20 9.63 -36.72
CA GLY A 233 22.42 8.26 -36.27
C GLY A 233 21.29 7.67 -35.46
N LEU A 234 20.35 8.48 -34.91
CA LEU A 234 19.11 7.98 -34.31
C LEU A 234 18.04 7.75 -35.39
N SER A 235 17.14 6.78 -35.16
CA SER A 235 15.96 6.59 -36.02
C SER A 235 14.97 7.76 -35.88
N GLU A 236 14.17 8.01 -36.90
CA GLU A 236 13.16 9.08 -36.88
C GLU A 236 12.18 8.89 -35.70
N ASP A 237 11.73 7.66 -35.39
CA ASP A 237 10.85 7.38 -34.25
C ASP A 237 11.48 7.84 -32.91
N ARG A 238 12.80 7.69 -32.74
CA ARG A 238 13.52 8.14 -31.54
C ARG A 238 13.66 9.65 -31.48
N ILE A 239 13.86 10.28 -32.64
CA ILE A 239 13.92 11.74 -32.76
C ILE A 239 12.56 12.34 -32.44
N GLU A 240 11.47 11.74 -32.92
CA GLU A 240 10.11 12.19 -32.64
C GLU A 240 9.77 11.99 -31.13
N ALA A 241 10.03 10.83 -30.56
CA ALA A 241 9.85 10.59 -29.14
C ALA A 241 10.66 11.55 -28.26
N ALA A 242 11.88 11.92 -28.68
CA ALA A 242 12.69 12.91 -27.97
C ALA A 242 12.08 14.32 -28.06
N LYS A 243 11.41 14.65 -29.17
CA LYS A 243 10.71 15.91 -29.35
C LYS A 243 9.46 15.99 -28.49
N GLU A 244 8.63 14.95 -28.50
CA GLU A 244 7.45 14.84 -27.63
C GLU A 244 7.85 14.98 -26.15
N ALA A 245 8.89 14.25 -25.71
CA ALA A 245 9.37 14.31 -24.35
C ALA A 245 9.89 15.72 -23.95
N ALA A 246 10.45 16.48 -24.89
CA ALA A 246 10.86 17.86 -24.66
C ALA A 246 9.65 18.80 -24.56
N ALA A 247 8.65 18.63 -25.44
CA ALA A 247 7.41 19.42 -25.43
C ALA A 247 6.62 19.20 -24.14
N ASP A 248 6.51 17.98 -23.62
CA ASP A 248 5.87 17.64 -22.34
C ASP A 248 6.51 18.36 -21.15
N LYS A 249 7.77 18.78 -21.30
CA LYS A 249 8.51 19.58 -20.29
C LYS A 249 8.56 21.09 -20.60
N GLY A 250 7.81 21.53 -21.63
CA GLY A 250 7.74 22.95 -22.03
C GLY A 250 8.89 23.41 -22.95
N HIS A 251 9.65 22.49 -23.57
CA HIS A 251 10.74 22.79 -24.51
C HIS A 251 10.32 22.46 -25.94
N GLU A 252 9.38 23.22 -26.51
CA GLU A 252 8.75 22.92 -27.81
C GLU A 252 9.74 22.90 -29.02
N ASP A 253 10.85 23.67 -28.93
CA ASP A 253 11.85 23.80 -29.99
C ASP A 253 13.11 22.94 -29.75
N ALA A 254 13.04 21.95 -28.87
CA ALA A 254 14.17 21.10 -28.50
C ALA A 254 13.81 19.60 -28.56
N TRP A 255 14.81 18.76 -28.35
CA TRP A 255 14.73 17.31 -28.22
C TRP A 255 15.32 16.91 -26.89
N MET A 256 14.64 16.10 -26.11
CA MET A 256 15.07 15.66 -24.79
C MET A 256 15.55 14.21 -24.84
N LEU A 257 16.82 13.98 -24.54
CA LEU A 257 17.40 12.67 -24.36
C LEU A 257 17.36 12.30 -22.86
N SER A 258 16.33 11.58 -22.46
CA SER A 258 16.17 11.11 -21.05
C SER A 258 17.26 10.10 -20.68
N ILE A 259 17.74 10.18 -19.44
CA ILE A 259 18.78 9.28 -18.94
C ILE A 259 18.12 8.05 -18.28
N THR A 260 17.57 7.20 -19.09
CA THR A 260 17.01 5.89 -18.69
C THR A 260 17.76 4.77 -19.42
N ASN A 261 17.67 3.53 -18.96
CA ASN A 261 18.31 2.41 -19.63
C ASN A 261 17.82 2.21 -21.07
N THR A 262 16.53 2.46 -21.31
CA THR A 262 15.90 2.32 -22.62
C THR A 262 16.27 3.44 -23.61
N THR A 263 16.63 4.62 -23.12
CA THR A 263 17.02 5.76 -23.93
C THR A 263 18.54 5.88 -24.05
N ARG A 264 19.25 5.85 -22.92
CA ARG A 264 20.70 6.07 -22.86
C ARG A 264 21.49 5.10 -23.71
N VAL A 265 21.23 3.78 -23.58
CA VAL A 265 22.04 2.76 -24.27
C VAL A 265 21.90 2.89 -25.80
N PRO A 266 20.71 2.96 -26.39
CA PRO A 266 20.56 3.17 -27.83
C PRO A 266 21.16 4.49 -28.32
N VAL A 267 21.00 5.57 -27.54
CA VAL A 267 21.58 6.89 -27.87
C VAL A 267 23.11 6.80 -27.95
N LEU A 268 23.76 6.22 -26.94
CA LEU A 268 25.21 6.06 -26.93
C LEU A 268 25.74 5.13 -28.04
N SER A 269 24.92 4.17 -28.47
CA SER A 269 25.30 3.23 -29.55
C SER A 269 25.12 3.77 -30.94
N SER A 270 24.12 4.64 -31.16
CA SER A 270 23.66 5.02 -32.50
C SER A 270 24.00 6.45 -32.93
N LEU A 271 24.14 7.40 -31.97
CA LEU A 271 24.48 8.78 -32.32
C LEU A 271 25.83 8.87 -33.03
N ASP A 272 25.86 9.60 -34.15
CA ASP A 272 27.11 9.94 -34.85
C ASP A 272 27.90 11.01 -34.10
N ASN A 273 27.21 11.95 -33.45
CA ASN A 273 27.82 13.09 -32.76
C ASN A 273 28.52 12.65 -31.45
N ARG A 274 29.86 12.57 -31.49
CA ARG A 274 30.67 12.15 -30.36
C ARG A 274 30.55 13.07 -29.13
N ALA A 275 30.43 14.38 -29.37
CA ALA A 275 30.30 15.34 -28.28
C ALA A 275 29.00 15.14 -27.53
N LEU A 276 27.89 14.94 -28.26
CA LEU A 276 26.59 14.67 -27.62
C LEU A 276 26.58 13.29 -26.94
N ARG A 277 27.24 12.26 -27.47
CA ARG A 277 27.42 10.99 -26.71
C ARG A 277 28.14 11.23 -25.40
N LYS A 278 29.17 12.08 -25.38
CA LYS A 278 29.87 12.43 -24.15
C LYS A 278 28.96 13.15 -23.15
N GLU A 279 28.17 14.12 -23.61
CA GLU A 279 27.20 14.83 -22.74
C GLU A 279 26.19 13.85 -22.10
N VAL A 280 25.64 12.90 -22.90
CA VAL A 280 24.73 11.86 -22.40
C VAL A 280 25.43 10.90 -21.42
N TRP A 281 26.69 10.55 -21.68
CA TRP A 281 27.48 9.73 -20.79
C TRP A 281 27.74 10.44 -19.44
N ASP A 282 28.21 11.68 -19.49
CA ASP A 282 28.48 12.48 -18.29
C ASP A 282 27.20 12.72 -17.47
N ALA A 283 26.06 12.95 -18.12
CA ALA A 283 24.77 13.06 -17.47
C ALA A 283 24.29 11.73 -16.82
N SER A 284 24.87 10.60 -17.19
CA SER A 284 24.53 9.27 -16.66
C SER A 284 25.46 8.80 -15.52
N ALA A 285 26.53 9.50 -15.27
CA ALA A 285 27.44 9.26 -14.15
C ALA A 285 26.93 9.94 -12.88
#